data_4c539f580ca1e4ea86e1700b518e3c7a
#
_entry.id   4c539f580ca1e4ea86e1700b518e3c7a
#
_cell.length_a   1.000
_cell.length_b   1.000
_cell.length_c   1.000
_cell.angle_alpha   90.00
_cell.angle_beta   90.00
_cell.angle_gamma   90.00
#
_symmetry.space_group_name_H-M   'P 1'
#
loop_
_entity.id
_entity.type
_entity.pdbx_description
1 polymer ?
#
loop_
_entity_poly.entity_id
_entity_poly.type
_entity_poly.pdbx_seq_one_letter_code
_entity_poly.pdbx_strand_id
1 'polypeptide(L)'
;MVTAAAAGVVLALAGCGSDVGSTSDQPESSDSGGAMEQLQAEAEAKAEAQKAQAKCQAQTQPLMRELEAIDSRLDVGMTQPDYNTALGDVSIAYDALPVGRLDPNCLTVAVQLEGAFNRYIRANNDWSDCIDDLYCDLDADALPGIREHWSAANRLLAKAERRLARLGVPEQIT
;
A
#
# COMPACT_ATOMS: atom_id res chain seq x y z
N MET A 1 -15.25 -11.78 19.73
CA MET A 1 -14.54 -13.06 19.81
C MET A 1 -14.67 -13.73 18.46
N VAL A 2 -13.65 -13.65 17.61
CA VAL A 2 -13.60 -14.33 16.31
C VAL A 2 -12.33 -15.17 16.31
N THR A 3 -12.50 -16.47 16.29
CA THR A 3 -11.44 -17.47 16.29
C THR A 3 -10.88 -17.65 14.88
N ALA A 4 -9.59 -17.37 14.72
CA ALA A 4 -8.85 -17.63 13.49
C ALA A 4 -8.48 -19.12 13.41
N ALA A 5 -8.93 -19.83 12.38
CA ALA A 5 -8.53 -21.20 12.07
C ALA A 5 -7.32 -21.18 11.14
N ALA A 6 -6.20 -21.71 11.62
CA ALA A 6 -5.00 -21.95 10.83
C ALA A 6 -5.15 -23.27 10.08
N ALA A 7 -5.16 -23.24 8.75
CA ALA A 7 -5.11 -24.42 7.89
C ALA A 7 -3.62 -24.73 7.53
N GLY A 8 -3.09 -25.80 8.12
CA GLY A 8 -1.79 -26.33 7.76
C GLY A 8 -1.88 -27.19 6.48
N VAL A 9 -1.07 -26.89 5.48
CA VAL A 9 -0.88 -27.71 4.28
C VAL A 9 0.35 -28.59 4.49
N VAL A 10 0.13 -29.89 4.60
CA VAL A 10 1.18 -30.92 4.61
C VAL A 10 1.39 -31.40 3.18
N LEU A 11 2.56 -31.11 2.60
CA LEU A 11 2.98 -31.70 1.33
C LEU A 11 3.74 -32.98 1.61
N ALA A 12 3.15 -34.11 1.24
CA ALA A 12 3.80 -35.41 1.23
C ALA A 12 4.55 -35.60 -0.09
N LEU A 13 5.87 -35.73 -0.04
CA LEU A 13 6.72 -36.15 -1.13
C LEU A 13 6.94 -37.67 -0.99
N ALA A 14 6.30 -38.43 -1.84
CA ALA A 14 6.64 -39.85 -2.04
C ALA A 14 6.92 -40.08 -3.53
N GLY A 15 8.05 -40.62 -3.86
CA GLY A 15 8.40 -41.01 -5.22
C GLY A 15 9.81 -41.57 -5.34
N CYS A 16 10.04 -42.80 -4.83
CA CYS A 16 11.19 -43.62 -5.22
C CYS A 16 10.92 -44.29 -6.57
N GLY A 17 11.77 -44.07 -7.54
CA GLY A 17 11.87 -44.88 -8.75
C GLY A 17 13.31 -45.22 -9.00
N SER A 18 13.69 -46.49 -8.69
CA SER A 18 14.99 -47.08 -9.06
C SER A 18 14.89 -47.61 -10.46
N ASP A 19 15.78 -47.21 -11.35
CA ASP A 19 16.14 -48.02 -12.52
C ASP A 19 17.65 -47.99 -12.74
N VAL A 20 18.19 -49.20 -12.80
CA VAL A 20 19.60 -49.52 -12.96
C VAL A 20 19.88 -49.65 -14.46
N GLY A 21 20.72 -48.77 -14.98
CA GLY A 21 21.25 -48.87 -16.34
C GLY A 21 22.67 -48.34 -16.40
N SER A 22 23.62 -49.24 -16.42
CA SER A 22 25.04 -48.98 -16.70
C SER A 22 25.27 -48.38 -18.07
N THR A 23 26.11 -47.39 -18.17
CA THR A 23 27.38 -47.35 -18.95
C THR A 23 27.87 -45.95 -19.27
N SER A 24 29.15 -45.77 -19.12
CA SER A 24 30.09 -44.87 -19.81
C SER A 24 30.35 -43.49 -19.20
N ASP A 25 31.56 -43.40 -18.74
CA ASP A 25 32.43 -42.24 -18.47
C ASP A 25 32.11 -40.99 -19.24
N GLN A 26 31.67 -39.99 -18.49
CA GLN A 26 31.96 -38.59 -18.82
C GLN A 26 32.02 -37.82 -17.49
N PRO A 27 33.12 -37.09 -17.22
CA PRO A 27 33.13 -36.21 -16.06
C PRO A 27 32.28 -34.99 -16.37
N GLU A 28 30.97 -35.08 -16.15
CA GLU A 28 30.13 -33.90 -16.07
C GLU A 28 30.42 -33.18 -14.76
N SER A 29 31.19 -32.15 -14.90
CA SER A 29 31.44 -31.15 -13.87
C SER A 29 30.11 -30.68 -13.32
N SER A 30 29.85 -31.06 -12.09
CA SER A 30 28.65 -30.68 -11.31
C SER A 30 28.53 -29.17 -11.17
N ASP A 31 27.78 -28.55 -12.05
CA ASP A 31 27.35 -27.15 -11.94
C ASP A 31 26.09 -27.00 -11.06
N SER A 32 25.89 -27.96 -10.16
CA SER A 32 24.76 -27.95 -9.24
C SER A 32 24.94 -26.98 -8.04
N GLY A 33 26.15 -26.47 -7.81
CA GLY A 33 26.44 -25.50 -6.75
C GLY A 33 25.84 -24.14 -7.03
N GLY A 34 25.92 -23.65 -8.26
CA GLY A 34 25.45 -22.35 -8.63
C GLY A 34 23.92 -22.18 -8.56
N ALA A 35 23.16 -23.22 -8.91
CA ALA A 35 21.70 -23.19 -8.87
C ALA A 35 21.15 -23.11 -7.43
N MET A 36 21.75 -23.79 -6.49
CA MET A 36 21.35 -23.73 -5.07
C MET A 36 21.68 -22.37 -4.45
N GLU A 37 22.84 -21.82 -4.75
CA GLU A 37 23.25 -20.50 -4.28
C GLU A 37 22.34 -19.39 -4.84
N GLN A 38 21.94 -19.50 -6.10
CA GLN A 38 21.02 -18.57 -6.74
C GLN A 38 19.61 -18.62 -6.11
N LEU A 39 19.09 -19.81 -5.82
CA LEU A 39 17.80 -19.96 -5.14
C LEU A 39 17.83 -19.40 -3.71
N GLN A 40 18.94 -19.55 -3.00
CA GLN A 40 19.09 -18.95 -1.68
C GLN A 40 19.13 -17.44 -1.73
N ALA A 41 19.90 -16.85 -2.66
CA ALA A 41 19.97 -15.40 -2.86
C ALA A 41 18.61 -14.79 -3.22
N GLU A 42 17.83 -15.45 -4.09
CA GLU A 42 16.47 -15.03 -4.43
C GLU A 42 15.52 -15.10 -3.22
N ALA A 43 15.63 -16.14 -2.40
CA ALA A 43 14.81 -16.30 -1.20
C ALA A 43 15.13 -15.20 -0.16
N GLU A 44 16.39 -14.88 0.04
CA GLU A 44 16.84 -13.81 0.93
C GLU A 44 16.38 -12.44 0.44
N ALA A 45 16.55 -12.14 -0.84
CA ALA A 45 16.09 -10.88 -1.45
C ALA A 45 14.57 -10.70 -1.30
N LYS A 46 13.81 -11.79 -1.48
CA LYS A 46 12.36 -11.77 -1.28
C LYS A 46 11.97 -11.52 0.18
N ALA A 47 12.68 -12.15 1.11
CA ALA A 47 12.43 -11.96 2.54
C ALA A 47 12.74 -10.52 2.97
N GLU A 48 13.80 -9.92 2.47
CA GLU A 48 14.15 -8.51 2.74
C GLU A 48 13.12 -7.55 2.15
N ALA A 49 12.67 -7.77 0.91
CA ALA A 49 11.64 -6.97 0.28
C ALA A 49 10.32 -7.01 1.06
N GLN A 50 9.89 -8.20 1.50
CA GLN A 50 8.70 -8.36 2.35
C GLN A 50 8.84 -7.66 3.70
N LYS A 51 10.00 -7.71 4.31
CA LYS A 51 10.29 -7.00 5.57
C LYS A 51 10.24 -5.49 5.40
N ALA A 52 10.79 -4.98 4.31
CA ALA A 52 10.73 -3.55 3.98
C ALA A 52 9.28 -3.09 3.74
N GLN A 53 8.49 -3.88 3.00
CA GLN A 53 7.07 -3.63 2.79
C GLN A 53 6.30 -3.60 4.11
N ALA A 54 6.45 -4.63 4.95
CA ALA A 54 5.76 -4.72 6.23
C ALA A 54 6.09 -3.54 7.15
N LYS A 55 7.37 -3.12 7.18
CA LYS A 55 7.80 -1.94 7.93
C LYS A 55 7.15 -0.67 7.41
N CYS A 56 7.15 -0.46 6.10
CA CYS A 56 6.51 0.69 5.48
C CYS A 56 5.01 0.71 5.76
N GLN A 57 4.34 -0.42 5.59
CA GLN A 57 2.92 -0.58 5.89
C GLN A 57 2.61 -0.20 7.34
N ALA A 58 3.35 -0.73 8.30
CA ALA A 58 3.13 -0.41 9.72
C ALA A 58 3.27 1.09 10.02
N GLN A 59 4.17 1.79 9.32
CA GLN A 59 4.42 3.21 9.50
C GLN A 59 3.36 4.10 8.83
N THR A 60 2.81 3.69 7.68
CA THR A 60 1.88 4.49 6.88
C THR A 60 0.41 4.10 7.07
N GLN A 61 0.14 2.91 7.60
CA GLN A 61 -1.22 2.37 7.77
C GLN A 61 -2.16 3.28 8.58
N PRO A 62 -1.74 3.93 9.69
CA PRO A 62 -2.65 4.83 10.40
C PRO A 62 -3.19 5.94 9.51
N LEU A 63 -2.33 6.61 8.75
CA LEU A 63 -2.74 7.68 7.83
C LEU A 63 -3.59 7.14 6.66
N MET A 64 -3.19 6.01 6.06
CA MET A 64 -3.98 5.38 5.00
C MET A 64 -5.41 5.09 5.46
N ARG A 65 -5.57 4.48 6.63
CA ARG A 65 -6.87 4.12 7.17
C ARG A 65 -7.78 5.32 7.39
N GLU A 66 -7.27 6.44 7.92
CA GLU A 66 -8.07 7.65 8.12
C GLU A 66 -8.47 8.30 6.79
N LEU A 67 -7.59 8.28 5.78
CA LEU A 67 -7.91 8.74 4.43
C LEU A 67 -8.96 7.87 3.73
N GLU A 68 -8.86 6.55 3.84
CA GLU A 68 -9.84 5.58 3.33
C GLU A 68 -11.20 5.73 4.03
N ALA A 69 -11.18 6.07 5.33
CA ALA A 69 -12.40 6.32 6.09
C ALA A 69 -13.16 7.56 5.60
N ILE A 70 -12.46 8.62 5.17
CA ILE A 70 -13.10 9.77 4.51
C ILE A 70 -13.79 9.32 3.23
N ASP A 71 -13.06 8.61 2.35
CA ASP A 71 -13.59 8.14 1.07
C ASP A 71 -14.87 7.30 1.26
N SER A 72 -14.80 6.33 2.15
CA SER A 72 -15.95 5.46 2.46
C SER A 72 -17.16 6.22 3.00
N ARG A 73 -16.94 7.29 3.80
CA ARG A 73 -18.03 8.11 4.32
C ARG A 73 -18.62 9.03 3.26
N LEU A 74 -17.80 9.54 2.33
CA LEU A 74 -18.26 10.37 1.21
C LEU A 74 -19.20 9.60 0.28
N ASP A 75 -18.96 8.30 0.07
CA ASP A 75 -19.82 7.42 -0.74
C ASP A 75 -21.23 7.27 -0.15
N VAL A 76 -21.37 7.33 1.18
CA VAL A 76 -22.68 7.21 1.89
C VAL A 76 -23.35 8.55 2.06
N GLY A 77 -22.59 9.64 1.93
CA GLY A 77 -22.99 11.01 2.23
C GLY A 77 -22.47 11.46 3.59
N MET A 78 -21.85 12.62 3.61
CA MET A 78 -21.23 13.23 4.79
C MET A 78 -21.61 14.70 4.87
N THR A 79 -21.87 15.20 6.08
CA THR A 79 -22.05 16.64 6.30
C THR A 79 -20.69 17.34 6.35
N GLN A 80 -20.67 18.64 6.06
CA GLN A 80 -19.43 19.41 6.13
C GLN A 80 -18.80 19.43 7.54
N PRO A 81 -19.54 19.54 8.67
CA PRO A 81 -18.96 19.39 10.01
C PRO A 81 -18.34 18.03 10.28
N ASP A 82 -18.96 16.93 9.79
CA ASP A 82 -18.41 15.59 9.92
C ASP A 82 -17.13 15.43 9.08
N TYR A 83 -17.11 16.08 7.91
CA TYR A 83 -15.93 16.12 7.05
C TYR A 83 -14.76 16.85 7.72
N ASN A 84 -15.01 17.99 8.35
CA ASN A 84 -14.01 18.71 9.15
C ASN A 84 -13.46 17.86 10.30
N THR A 85 -14.32 17.11 10.98
CA THR A 85 -13.91 16.21 12.06
C THR A 85 -13.00 15.11 11.52
N ALA A 86 -13.38 14.48 10.41
CA ALA A 86 -12.58 13.44 9.77
C ALA A 86 -11.22 13.97 9.27
N LEU A 87 -11.15 15.19 8.76
CA LEU A 87 -9.88 15.84 8.41
C LEU A 87 -8.98 16.07 9.63
N GLY A 88 -9.58 16.37 10.79
CA GLY A 88 -8.84 16.45 12.06
C GLY A 88 -8.16 15.12 12.42
N ASP A 89 -8.88 14.01 12.28
CA ASP A 89 -8.33 12.66 12.52
C ASP A 89 -7.18 12.34 11.56
N VAL A 90 -7.33 12.67 10.27
CA VAL A 90 -6.26 12.54 9.28
C VAL A 90 -5.05 13.39 9.64
N SER A 91 -5.25 14.63 10.10
CA SER A 91 -4.14 15.53 10.51
C SER A 91 -3.34 14.92 11.66
N ILE A 92 -4.00 14.35 12.65
CA ILE A 92 -3.35 13.67 13.78
C ILE A 92 -2.52 12.47 13.26
N ALA A 93 -3.07 11.68 12.35
CA ALA A 93 -2.37 10.53 11.78
C ALA A 93 -1.18 10.96 10.90
N TYR A 94 -1.31 12.08 10.19
CA TYR A 94 -0.23 12.67 9.37
C TYR A 94 0.92 13.18 10.23
N ASP A 95 0.63 13.90 11.30
CA ASP A 95 1.63 14.42 12.24
C ASP A 95 2.39 13.30 12.98
N ALA A 96 1.76 12.13 13.13
CA ALA A 96 2.37 10.94 13.73
C ALA A 96 3.32 10.21 12.77
N LEU A 97 3.36 10.55 11.49
CA LEU A 97 4.28 9.91 10.54
C LEU A 97 5.75 10.18 10.91
N PRO A 98 6.57 9.13 11.04
CA PRO A 98 7.98 9.29 11.39
C PRO A 98 8.83 9.64 10.14
N VAL A 99 8.53 10.75 9.46
CA VAL A 99 9.10 11.13 8.14
C VAL A 99 10.62 11.03 8.12
N GLY A 100 11.31 11.49 9.17
CA GLY A 100 12.78 11.44 9.27
C GLY A 100 13.37 10.02 9.45
N ARG A 101 12.52 8.99 9.62
CA ARG A 101 12.93 7.58 9.80
C ARG A 101 12.32 6.65 8.76
N LEU A 102 11.62 7.20 7.78
CA LEU A 102 11.10 6.44 6.65
C LEU A 102 12.25 6.03 5.73
N ASP A 103 12.18 4.78 5.25
CA ASP A 103 13.00 4.34 4.15
C ASP A 103 12.69 5.17 2.88
N PRO A 104 13.68 5.46 2.00
CA PRO A 104 13.43 6.22 0.77
C PRO A 104 12.29 5.68 -0.10
N ASN A 105 12.14 4.36 -0.18
CA ASN A 105 11.05 3.74 -0.91
C ASN A 105 9.70 3.96 -0.22
N CYS A 106 9.65 3.91 1.11
CA CYS A 106 8.47 4.22 1.90
C CYS A 106 8.11 5.72 1.82
N LEU A 107 9.09 6.59 1.71
CA LEU A 107 8.86 8.02 1.52
C LEU A 107 8.04 8.29 0.25
N THR A 108 8.26 7.51 -0.82
CA THR A 108 7.44 7.63 -2.03
C THR A 108 5.96 7.24 -1.84
N VAL A 109 5.66 6.37 -0.88
CA VAL A 109 4.28 6.05 -0.45
C VAL A 109 3.72 7.22 0.35
N ALA A 110 4.46 7.72 1.35
CA ALA A 110 4.05 8.83 2.20
C ALA A 110 3.71 10.10 1.39
N VAL A 111 4.50 10.43 0.36
CA VAL A 111 4.22 11.57 -0.56
C VAL A 111 2.88 11.43 -1.28
N GLN A 112 2.44 10.20 -1.63
CA GLN A 112 1.12 10.02 -2.24
C GLN A 112 0.00 10.23 -1.21
N LEU A 113 0.20 9.78 0.03
CA LEU A 113 -0.77 9.96 1.12
C LEU A 113 -0.90 11.44 1.50
N GLU A 114 0.21 12.16 1.60
CA GLU A 114 0.20 13.61 1.79
C GLU A 114 -0.53 14.34 0.65
N GLY A 115 -0.26 13.92 -0.59
CA GLY A 115 -0.96 14.44 -1.75
C GLY A 115 -2.48 14.22 -1.69
N ALA A 116 -2.93 13.04 -1.23
CA ALA A 116 -4.35 12.73 -1.02
C ALA A 116 -4.94 13.62 0.09
N PHE A 117 -4.27 13.74 1.21
CA PHE A 117 -4.69 14.62 2.31
C PHE A 117 -4.84 16.07 1.85
N ASN A 118 -3.87 16.61 1.13
CA ASN A 118 -3.93 17.95 0.57
C ASN A 118 -5.11 18.16 -0.39
N ARG A 119 -5.54 17.11 -1.10
CA ARG A 119 -6.75 17.19 -1.94
C ARG A 119 -8.01 17.24 -1.11
N TYR A 120 -8.11 16.47 -0.04
CA TYR A 120 -9.25 16.56 0.88
C TYR A 120 -9.32 17.92 1.58
N ILE A 121 -8.17 18.50 1.98
CA ILE A 121 -8.14 19.86 2.54
C ILE A 121 -8.69 20.89 1.54
N ARG A 122 -8.29 20.80 0.26
CA ARG A 122 -8.81 21.73 -0.77
C ARG A 122 -10.31 21.58 -0.95
N ALA A 123 -10.82 20.35 -1.03
CA ALA A 123 -12.25 20.09 -1.09
C ALA A 123 -13.00 20.73 0.09
N ASN A 124 -12.43 20.68 1.30
CA ASN A 124 -13.01 21.30 2.47
C ASN A 124 -13.02 22.83 2.37
N ASN A 125 -11.94 23.42 1.88
CA ASN A 125 -11.85 24.87 1.71
C ASN A 125 -12.90 25.36 0.70
N ASP A 126 -12.99 24.70 -0.47
CA ASP A 126 -13.98 25.04 -1.49
C ASP A 126 -15.42 24.92 -0.94
N TRP A 127 -15.66 23.90 -0.10
CA TRP A 127 -16.95 23.70 0.54
C TRP A 127 -17.26 24.80 1.55
N SER A 128 -16.30 25.13 2.42
CA SER A 128 -16.44 26.17 3.43
C SER A 128 -16.62 27.54 2.79
N ASP A 129 -15.82 27.86 1.77
CA ASP A 129 -15.90 29.13 1.06
C ASP A 129 -17.30 29.34 0.43
N CYS A 130 -17.87 28.25 -0.12
CA CYS A 130 -19.23 28.31 -0.68
C CYS A 130 -20.31 28.49 0.40
N ILE A 131 -20.17 27.88 1.57
CA ILE A 131 -21.12 28.03 2.67
C ILE A 131 -21.09 29.46 3.21
N ASP A 132 -19.93 30.09 3.22
CA ASP A 132 -19.74 31.48 3.72
C ASP A 132 -20.19 32.55 2.70
N ASP A 133 -20.32 32.16 1.42
CA ASP A 133 -20.81 33.06 0.36
C ASP A 133 -22.33 32.93 0.19
N LEU A 134 -23.04 34.01 0.48
CA LEU A 134 -24.51 34.10 0.37
C LEU A 134 -25.04 33.86 -1.06
N TYR A 135 -24.22 34.00 -2.07
CA TYR A 135 -24.58 33.85 -3.48
C TYR A 135 -24.11 32.54 -4.10
N CYS A 136 -23.39 31.70 -3.36
CA CYS A 136 -22.90 30.41 -3.85
C CYS A 136 -24.03 29.36 -3.84
N ASP A 137 -24.24 28.73 -4.98
CA ASP A 137 -25.05 27.53 -5.09
C ASP A 137 -24.09 26.32 -4.97
N LEU A 138 -24.20 25.58 -3.86
CA LEU A 138 -23.30 24.48 -3.58
C LEU A 138 -23.28 23.44 -4.72
N ASP A 139 -24.45 23.10 -5.27
CA ASP A 139 -24.57 22.07 -6.30
C ASP A 139 -24.01 22.53 -7.65
N ALA A 140 -24.24 23.81 -7.99
CA ALA A 140 -23.84 24.34 -9.28
C ALA A 140 -22.40 24.86 -9.29
N ASP A 141 -21.98 25.57 -8.23
CA ASP A 141 -20.72 26.32 -8.23
C ASP A 141 -19.56 25.58 -7.58
N ALA A 142 -19.77 24.91 -6.46
CA ALA A 142 -18.67 24.31 -5.68
C ALA A 142 -18.56 22.78 -5.82
N LEU A 143 -19.68 22.07 -5.80
CA LEU A 143 -19.66 20.60 -5.75
C LEU A 143 -18.92 19.92 -6.92
N PRO A 144 -18.94 20.42 -8.16
CA PRO A 144 -18.12 19.85 -9.23
C PRO A 144 -16.61 19.88 -8.91
N GLY A 145 -16.09 21.01 -8.41
CA GLY A 145 -14.69 21.16 -8.00
C GLY A 145 -14.34 20.30 -6.79
N ILE A 146 -15.21 20.28 -5.79
CA ILE A 146 -15.08 19.44 -4.59
C ILE A 146 -14.94 17.95 -4.99
N ARG A 147 -15.82 17.46 -5.88
CA ARG A 147 -15.78 16.08 -6.39
C ARG A 147 -14.51 15.76 -7.17
N GLU A 148 -13.99 16.75 -7.92
CA GLU A 148 -12.71 16.60 -8.61
C GLU A 148 -11.56 16.38 -7.59
N HIS A 149 -11.54 17.13 -6.50
CA HIS A 149 -10.57 16.96 -5.42
C HIS A 149 -10.69 15.59 -4.76
N TRP A 150 -11.89 15.12 -4.43
CA TRP A 150 -12.10 13.77 -3.89
C TRP A 150 -11.61 12.69 -4.84
N SER A 151 -11.98 12.78 -6.13
CA SER A 151 -11.50 11.84 -7.14
C SER A 151 -9.98 11.85 -7.29
N ALA A 152 -9.35 13.01 -7.18
CA ALA A 152 -7.90 13.13 -7.21
C ALA A 152 -7.24 12.51 -5.97
N ALA A 153 -7.84 12.67 -4.78
CA ALA A 153 -7.40 12.03 -3.55
C ALA A 153 -7.42 10.52 -3.69
N ASN A 154 -8.52 9.94 -4.17
CA ASN A 154 -8.67 8.49 -4.37
C ASN A 154 -7.66 7.92 -5.35
N ARG A 155 -7.36 8.64 -6.43
CA ARG A 155 -6.29 8.24 -7.36
C ARG A 155 -4.92 8.19 -6.68
N LEU A 156 -4.64 9.11 -5.75
CA LEU A 156 -3.38 9.15 -5.01
C LEU A 156 -3.32 8.04 -3.96
N LEU A 157 -4.42 7.73 -3.25
CA LEU A 157 -4.53 6.59 -2.36
C LEU A 157 -4.25 5.28 -3.09
N ALA A 158 -4.95 5.01 -4.18
CA ALA A 158 -4.72 3.83 -5.00
C ALA A 158 -3.28 3.74 -5.54
N LYS A 159 -2.61 4.88 -5.76
CA LYS A 159 -1.20 4.91 -6.15
C LYS A 159 -0.28 4.58 -4.98
N ALA A 160 -0.60 5.03 -3.77
CA ALA A 160 0.13 4.69 -2.55
C ALA A 160 0.06 3.18 -2.29
N GLU A 161 -1.13 2.57 -2.35
CA GLU A 161 -1.34 1.13 -2.21
C GLU A 161 -0.52 0.31 -3.20
N ARG A 162 -0.58 0.69 -4.50
CA ARG A 162 0.21 0.00 -5.54
C ARG A 162 1.71 0.12 -5.32
N ARG A 163 2.19 1.26 -4.82
CA ARG A 163 3.61 1.45 -4.49
C ARG A 163 3.99 0.58 -3.30
N LEU A 164 3.18 0.57 -2.25
CA LEU A 164 3.38 -0.27 -1.08
C LEU A 164 3.44 -1.75 -1.45
N ALA A 165 2.53 -2.23 -2.30
CA ALA A 165 2.51 -3.60 -2.78
C ALA A 165 3.80 -3.97 -3.56
N ARG A 166 4.34 -3.04 -4.33
CA ARG A 166 5.59 -3.25 -5.10
C ARG A 166 6.84 -3.38 -4.22
N LEU A 167 6.84 -2.80 -3.01
CA LEU A 167 7.97 -2.93 -2.10
C LEU A 167 8.23 -4.37 -1.65
N GLY A 168 7.21 -5.23 -1.67
CA GLY A 168 7.32 -6.65 -1.33
C GLY A 168 7.84 -7.54 -2.48
N VAL A 169 8.10 -6.96 -3.65
CA VAL A 169 8.60 -7.69 -4.82
C VAL A 169 10.07 -7.35 -5.01
N PRO A 170 10.98 -8.34 -5.00
CA PRO A 170 12.40 -8.08 -5.24
C PRO A 170 12.60 -7.48 -6.63
N GLU A 171 13.50 -6.51 -6.73
CA GLU A 171 13.91 -5.93 -8.00
C GLU A 171 14.65 -7.01 -8.80
N GLN A 172 14.07 -7.43 -9.92
CA GLN A 172 14.74 -8.38 -10.80
C GLN A 172 15.95 -7.69 -11.43
N ILE A 173 17.13 -8.17 -11.06
CA ILE A 173 18.40 -7.72 -11.68
C ILE A 173 18.41 -8.31 -13.10
N THR A 174 18.08 -7.47 -14.08
CA THR A 174 18.21 -7.78 -15.51
C THR A 174 19.62 -7.53 -16.01
#